data_bde222a67e05d72ecabc94592f0e0688
#
_entry.id   bde222a67e05d72ecabc94592f0e0688
#
_cell.length_a   1.000
_cell.length_b   1.000
_cell.length_c   1.000
_cell.angle_alpha   90.00
_cell.angle_beta   90.00
_cell.angle_gamma   90.00
#
_symmetry.space_group_name_H-M   'P 1'
#
loop_
_entity.id
_entity.type
_entity.pdbx_description
1 polymer ?
#
loop_
_entity_poly.entity_id
_entity_poly.type
_entity_poly.pdbx_seq_one_letter_code
_entity_poly.pdbx_strand_id
1 'polypeptide(L)'
;SAEIAFARTERKTGHGYCGFTITADPAISVEEDLYRRDTTMNSIAVELPSHHLLDPFGGQQAIAQQQIQAVSQHFCEDPVRALRAARQAAVLGFSITEGTLSYMRQCREELREEPAERLQQELERALLADCPSVFFRYLQKAGLLETVFPEIAALIGRTQPVAFHPEGDAFVHSLQVLDETAMQTKNPAARFAALVHDLGKGTTPVAMEPHHYGHEARGIAELAKWNARGRLPKLWVQCASLVIREHMRAPLLAKPG
;
A
#
# COMPACT_ATOMS: atom_id res chain seq x y z
N SER A 1 -23.07 13.17 5.51
CA SER A 1 -22.73 14.03 6.65
C SER A 1 -21.58 14.93 6.25
N ALA A 2 -21.69 16.24 6.51
CA ALA A 2 -20.60 17.18 6.33
C ALA A 2 -19.80 17.22 7.62
N GLU A 3 -18.47 17.13 7.54
CA GLU A 3 -17.57 17.43 8.66
C GLU A 3 -17.28 18.93 8.67
N ILE A 4 -17.38 19.55 9.85
CA ILE A 4 -17.06 20.95 10.04
C ILE A 4 -15.83 21.02 10.92
N ALA A 5 -14.79 21.68 10.45
CA ALA A 5 -13.54 21.90 11.20
C ALA A 5 -13.02 23.31 10.92
N PHE A 6 -12.29 23.88 11.89
CA PHE A 6 -11.51 25.09 11.66
C PHE A 6 -10.28 24.78 10.81
N ALA A 7 -9.82 25.77 10.04
CA ALA A 7 -8.48 25.74 9.49
C ALA A 7 -7.46 25.55 10.62
N ARG A 8 -6.46 24.71 10.38
CA ARG A 8 -5.48 24.35 11.41
C ARG A 8 -4.09 24.24 10.83
N THR A 9 -3.10 24.55 11.64
CA THR A 9 -1.71 24.19 11.41
C THR A 9 -1.34 22.99 12.28
N GLU A 10 -0.47 22.16 11.77
CA GLU A 10 0.11 21.03 12.51
C GLU A 10 1.62 21.25 12.55
N ARG A 11 2.20 21.18 13.74
CA ARG A 11 3.65 21.29 13.93
C ARG A 11 4.16 20.00 14.54
N LYS A 12 5.10 19.36 13.87
CA LYS A 12 5.78 18.17 14.40
C LYS A 12 6.64 18.58 15.60
N THR A 13 6.35 18.04 16.77
CA THR A 13 7.05 18.29 18.02
C THR A 13 7.71 17.04 18.60
N GLY A 14 7.51 15.86 17.95
CA GLY A 14 8.06 14.57 18.39
C GLY A 14 8.00 13.51 17.29
N HIS A 15 8.41 12.30 17.62
CA HIS A 15 8.34 11.16 16.72
C HIS A 15 6.94 10.50 16.74
N GLY A 16 6.52 9.95 15.58
CA GLY A 16 5.29 9.17 15.41
C GLY A 16 4.01 10.00 15.43
N TYR A 17 2.88 9.30 15.42
CA TYR A 17 1.53 9.86 15.29
C TYR A 17 1.15 10.83 16.44
N CYS A 18 1.65 10.64 17.64
CA CYS A 18 1.36 11.50 18.80
C CYS A 18 2.27 12.75 18.86
N GLY A 19 3.21 12.89 17.94
CA GLY A 19 4.21 13.95 17.94
C GLY A 19 3.78 15.26 17.28
N PHE A 20 2.47 15.57 17.22
CA PHE A 20 1.96 16.79 16.59
C PHE A 20 1.29 17.70 17.59
N THR A 21 1.63 18.99 17.54
CA THR A 21 0.82 20.04 18.15
C THR A 21 -0.10 20.60 17.07
N ILE A 22 -1.40 20.45 17.30
CA ILE A 22 -2.44 20.97 16.39
C ILE A 22 -2.88 22.31 16.95
N THR A 23 -2.76 23.37 16.15
CA THR A 23 -3.31 24.70 16.47
C THR A 23 -4.45 24.99 15.50
N ALA A 24 -5.66 25.04 16.01
CA ALA A 24 -6.83 25.49 15.28
C ALA A 24 -7.09 26.96 15.66
N ASP A 25 -6.96 27.86 14.71
CA ASP A 25 -7.15 29.29 14.92
C ASP A 25 -7.91 29.87 13.72
N PRO A 26 -8.98 30.66 13.93
CA PRO A 26 -9.69 31.34 12.86
C PRO A 26 -8.81 32.28 12.01
N ALA A 27 -7.65 32.67 12.51
CA ALA A 27 -6.68 33.51 11.77
C ALA A 27 -5.85 32.71 10.75
N ILE A 28 -5.87 31.37 10.81
CA ILE A 28 -5.14 30.53 9.85
C ILE A 28 -5.87 30.58 8.51
N SER A 29 -5.14 30.92 7.46
CA SER A 29 -5.69 30.98 6.11
C SER A 29 -6.01 29.59 5.56
N VAL A 30 -6.95 29.51 4.63
CA VAL A 30 -7.27 28.28 3.92
C VAL A 30 -6.05 27.74 3.18
N GLU A 31 -5.22 28.64 2.62
CA GLU A 31 -4.02 28.26 1.90
C GLU A 31 -2.99 27.58 2.81
N GLU A 32 -2.81 28.06 4.05
CA GLU A 32 -1.94 27.42 5.04
C GLU A 32 -2.48 26.03 5.43
N ASP A 33 -3.79 25.86 5.58
CA ASP A 33 -4.39 24.53 5.82
C ASP A 33 -4.19 23.60 4.63
N LEU A 34 -4.32 24.09 3.40
CA LEU A 34 -4.10 23.30 2.18
C LEU A 34 -2.62 22.94 1.99
N TYR A 35 -1.69 23.81 2.36
CA TYR A 35 -0.24 23.62 2.20
C TYR A 35 0.31 22.42 2.96
N ARG A 36 -0.26 22.09 4.13
CA ARG A 36 0.16 20.95 4.96
C ARG A 36 -0.43 19.60 4.53
N ARG A 37 -1.30 19.55 3.51
CA ARG A 37 -1.94 18.31 3.06
C ARG A 37 -0.97 17.40 2.32
N ASP A 38 -1.43 16.16 2.06
CA ASP A 38 -0.61 15.11 1.46
C ASP A 38 -0.30 15.38 -0.03
N THR A 39 -1.34 15.57 -0.85
CA THR A 39 -1.21 15.72 -2.30
C THR A 39 -1.96 16.93 -2.84
N THR A 40 -1.49 17.48 -3.96
CA THR A 40 -2.06 18.68 -4.58
C THR A 40 -3.53 18.50 -4.95
N MET A 41 -3.93 17.32 -5.42
CA MET A 41 -5.33 17.02 -5.74
C MET A 41 -6.24 17.02 -4.50
N ASN A 42 -5.71 16.78 -3.30
CA ASN A 42 -6.43 16.88 -2.03
C ASN A 42 -6.32 18.28 -1.40
N SER A 43 -5.64 19.20 -2.06
CA SER A 43 -5.42 20.59 -1.62
C SER A 43 -6.18 21.59 -2.48
N ILE A 44 -7.31 21.15 -3.04
CA ILE A 44 -8.28 21.98 -3.74
C ILE A 44 -9.43 22.26 -2.75
N ALA A 45 -9.89 23.50 -2.70
CA ALA A 45 -11.04 23.90 -1.89
C ALA A 45 -12.04 24.72 -2.72
N VAL A 46 -13.28 24.80 -2.24
CA VAL A 46 -14.33 25.65 -2.81
C VAL A 46 -14.83 26.57 -1.71
N GLU A 47 -14.79 27.87 -1.96
CA GLU A 47 -15.33 28.88 -1.09
C GLU A 47 -16.85 28.91 -1.16
N LEU A 48 -17.52 28.95 -0.03
CA LEU A 48 -18.98 29.07 0.04
C LEU A 48 -19.37 30.45 0.59
N PRO A 49 -20.41 31.11 0.04
CA PRO A 49 -21.34 30.66 -1.01
C PRO A 49 -20.90 31.02 -2.45
N SER A 50 -19.74 31.65 -2.64
CA SER A 50 -19.28 32.17 -3.95
C SER A 50 -19.05 31.07 -5.00
N HIS A 51 -18.84 29.83 -4.56
CA HIS A 51 -18.37 28.70 -5.38
C HIS A 51 -17.02 28.95 -6.08
N HIS A 52 -16.24 29.92 -5.59
CA HIS A 52 -14.90 30.17 -6.09
C HIS A 52 -13.98 28.98 -5.76
N LEU A 53 -13.30 28.45 -6.79
CA LEU A 53 -12.36 27.34 -6.64
C LEU A 53 -10.99 27.89 -6.24
N LEU A 54 -10.47 27.36 -5.14
CA LEU A 54 -9.14 27.66 -4.61
C LEU A 54 -8.22 26.47 -4.90
N ASP A 55 -7.22 26.67 -5.75
CA ASP A 55 -6.23 25.65 -6.13
C ASP A 55 -4.80 26.25 -6.15
N PRO A 56 -4.26 26.63 -4.98
CA PRO A 56 -2.99 27.32 -4.90
C PRO A 56 -1.79 26.42 -5.27
N PHE A 57 -1.96 25.11 -5.31
CA PHE A 57 -0.88 24.14 -5.50
C PHE A 57 -1.00 23.31 -6.78
N GLY A 58 -1.89 23.70 -7.70
CA GLY A 58 -2.01 23.07 -9.03
C GLY A 58 -2.62 21.68 -9.01
N GLY A 59 -3.55 21.42 -8.10
CA GLY A 59 -4.24 20.13 -7.97
C GLY A 59 -5.04 19.77 -9.22
N GLN A 60 -5.70 20.76 -9.86
CA GLN A 60 -6.42 20.53 -11.13
C GLN A 60 -5.48 20.10 -12.25
N GLN A 61 -4.30 20.71 -12.33
CA GLN A 61 -3.28 20.31 -13.31
C GLN A 61 -2.77 18.90 -13.05
N ALA A 62 -2.50 18.55 -11.79
CA ALA A 62 -2.08 17.20 -11.40
C ALA A 62 -3.14 16.15 -11.76
N ILE A 63 -4.42 16.43 -11.55
CA ILE A 63 -5.54 15.57 -11.95
C ILE A 63 -5.58 15.43 -13.48
N ALA A 64 -5.50 16.53 -14.23
CA ALA A 64 -5.50 16.49 -15.69
C ALA A 64 -4.33 15.70 -16.27
N GLN A 65 -3.18 15.73 -15.60
CA GLN A 65 -1.99 14.96 -15.97
C GLN A 65 -1.97 13.52 -15.40
N GLN A 66 -3.00 13.15 -14.64
CA GLN A 66 -3.08 11.85 -13.95
C GLN A 66 -1.84 11.60 -13.07
N GLN A 67 -1.47 12.58 -12.25
CA GLN A 67 -0.29 12.54 -11.39
C GLN A 67 -0.64 12.70 -9.92
N ILE A 68 0.03 11.90 -9.08
CA ILE A 68 0.07 12.07 -7.63
C ILE A 68 1.28 12.93 -7.31
N GLN A 69 1.04 14.16 -6.90
CA GLN A 69 2.07 15.13 -6.57
C GLN A 69 1.90 15.60 -5.12
N ALA A 70 2.95 15.47 -4.32
CA ALA A 70 2.98 16.01 -2.96
C ALA A 70 2.91 17.54 -3.00
N VAL A 71 2.20 18.14 -2.03
CA VAL A 71 2.09 19.61 -1.93
C VAL A 71 3.43 20.23 -1.57
N SER A 72 4.10 19.68 -0.57
CA SER A 72 5.33 20.23 0.00
C SER A 72 6.10 19.19 0.79
N GLN A 73 7.21 19.60 1.41
CA GLN A 73 7.96 18.75 2.35
C GLN A 73 7.17 18.34 3.60
N HIS A 74 6.06 19.01 3.93
CA HIS A 74 5.14 18.59 4.99
C HIS A 74 4.56 17.20 4.74
N PHE A 75 4.68 16.69 3.51
CA PHE A 75 4.36 15.29 3.17
C PHE A 75 5.07 14.30 4.10
N CYS A 76 6.32 14.55 4.46
CA CYS A 76 7.12 13.67 5.32
C CYS A 76 6.76 13.77 6.82
N GLU A 77 5.93 14.72 7.23
CA GLU A 77 5.54 14.85 8.63
C GLU A 77 4.68 13.67 9.12
N ASP A 78 3.84 13.11 8.24
CA ASP A 78 3.10 11.88 8.49
C ASP A 78 3.59 10.79 7.53
N PRO A 79 4.41 9.82 7.98
CA PRO A 79 5.03 8.85 7.09
C PRO A 79 4.01 7.94 6.40
N VAL A 80 2.80 7.77 6.94
CA VAL A 80 1.72 7.00 6.29
C VAL A 80 1.24 7.66 5.00
N ARG A 81 1.50 8.95 4.78
CA ARG A 81 1.23 9.62 3.51
C ARG A 81 1.94 8.95 2.33
N ALA A 82 3.09 8.28 2.56
CA ALA A 82 3.77 7.49 1.54
C ALA A 82 2.91 6.28 1.08
N LEU A 83 2.26 5.58 2.02
CA LEU A 83 1.34 4.51 1.68
C LEU A 83 0.06 5.05 1.03
N ARG A 84 -0.44 6.20 1.53
CA ARG A 84 -1.60 6.88 0.93
C ARG A 84 -1.36 7.26 -0.52
N ALA A 85 -0.19 7.81 -0.86
CA ALA A 85 0.18 8.13 -2.24
C ALA A 85 0.22 6.88 -3.13
N ALA A 86 0.83 5.79 -2.67
CA ALA A 86 0.86 4.52 -3.39
C ALA A 86 -0.56 3.93 -3.59
N ARG A 87 -1.43 4.03 -2.57
CA ARG A 87 -2.84 3.63 -2.67
C ARG A 87 -3.63 4.50 -3.63
N GLN A 88 -3.45 5.82 -3.57
CA GLN A 88 -4.11 6.75 -4.51
C GLN A 88 -3.73 6.42 -5.95
N ALA A 89 -2.45 6.09 -6.21
CA ALA A 89 -2.01 5.65 -7.51
C ALA A 89 -2.73 4.36 -7.96
N ALA A 90 -2.89 3.37 -7.07
CA ALA A 90 -3.60 2.13 -7.37
C ALA A 90 -5.11 2.34 -7.61
N VAL A 91 -5.74 3.22 -6.84
CA VAL A 91 -7.19 3.48 -6.94
C VAL A 91 -7.55 4.33 -8.15
N LEU A 92 -6.72 5.32 -8.48
CA LEU A 92 -7.01 6.30 -9.54
C LEU A 92 -6.35 5.92 -10.89
N GLY A 93 -5.42 4.97 -10.91
CA GLY A 93 -4.59 4.68 -12.08
C GLY A 93 -3.60 5.79 -12.41
N PHE A 94 -3.25 6.64 -11.45
CA PHE A 94 -2.36 7.78 -11.63
C PHE A 94 -0.91 7.39 -11.37
N SER A 95 0.02 8.09 -12.03
CA SER A 95 1.45 7.95 -11.79
C SER A 95 1.89 8.83 -10.61
N ILE A 96 2.90 8.37 -9.84
CA ILE A 96 3.52 9.18 -8.77
C ILE A 96 4.71 9.92 -9.35
N THR A 97 4.77 11.25 -9.14
CA THR A 97 5.90 12.08 -9.61
C THR A 97 7.19 11.72 -8.89
N GLU A 98 8.34 11.92 -9.53
CA GLU A 98 9.64 11.60 -8.93
C GLU A 98 9.93 12.46 -7.67
N GLY A 99 9.45 13.71 -7.62
CA GLY A 99 9.50 14.53 -6.42
C GLY A 99 8.76 13.90 -5.25
N THR A 100 7.55 13.37 -5.49
CA THR A 100 6.77 12.66 -4.48
C THR A 100 7.45 11.35 -4.05
N LEU A 101 7.99 10.58 -4.99
CA LEU A 101 8.78 9.37 -4.69
C LEU A 101 10.00 9.69 -3.81
N SER A 102 10.64 10.84 -4.03
CA SER A 102 11.74 11.30 -3.17
C SER A 102 11.29 11.55 -1.73
N TYR A 103 10.13 12.18 -1.52
CA TYR A 103 9.54 12.33 -0.19
C TYR A 103 9.12 10.98 0.42
N MET A 104 8.55 10.07 -0.36
CA MET A 104 8.23 8.73 0.12
C MET A 104 9.47 8.01 0.67
N ARG A 105 10.62 8.07 -0.03
CA ARG A 105 11.88 7.48 0.44
C ARG A 105 12.33 8.02 1.79
N GLN A 106 12.12 9.31 2.05
CA GLN A 106 12.45 9.97 3.32
C GLN A 106 11.61 9.46 4.50
N CYS A 107 10.39 8.97 4.25
CA CYS A 107 9.51 8.43 5.29
C CYS A 107 9.97 7.06 5.84
N ARG A 108 11.00 6.43 5.26
CA ARG A 108 11.37 5.03 5.52
C ARG A 108 11.60 4.71 6.99
N GLU A 109 12.40 5.52 7.69
CA GLU A 109 12.76 5.21 9.08
C GLU A 109 11.57 5.38 10.02
N GLU A 110 10.76 6.41 9.82
CA GLU A 110 9.59 6.65 10.66
C GLU A 110 8.48 5.62 10.43
N LEU A 111 8.36 5.04 9.23
CA LEU A 111 7.39 3.97 8.94
C LEU A 111 7.62 2.70 9.77
N ARG A 112 8.85 2.46 10.26
CA ARG A 112 9.15 1.33 11.14
C ARG A 112 8.49 1.43 12.51
N GLU A 113 8.24 2.64 12.96
CA GLU A 113 7.66 2.94 14.28
C GLU A 113 6.15 3.19 14.24
N GLU A 114 5.58 3.20 13.01
CA GLU A 114 4.16 3.45 12.86
C GLU A 114 3.30 2.30 13.38
N PRO A 115 2.15 2.61 14.03
CA PRO A 115 1.20 1.60 14.45
C PRO A 115 0.74 0.72 13.29
N ALA A 116 0.77 -0.59 13.49
CA ALA A 116 0.40 -1.57 12.47
C ALA A 116 -1.02 -1.36 11.91
N GLU A 117 -1.93 -0.87 12.75
CA GLU A 117 -3.31 -0.58 12.39
C GLU A 117 -3.42 0.49 11.30
N ARG A 118 -2.53 1.52 11.32
CA ARG A 118 -2.51 2.56 10.28
C ARG A 118 -2.02 2.01 8.93
N LEU A 119 -0.97 1.19 8.97
CA LEU A 119 -0.42 0.53 7.78
C LEU A 119 -1.45 -0.43 7.17
N GLN A 120 -2.14 -1.18 8.03
CA GLN A 120 -3.18 -2.12 7.62
C GLN A 120 -4.39 -1.44 6.99
N GLN A 121 -4.82 -0.28 7.50
CA GLN A 121 -5.92 0.48 6.89
C GLN A 121 -5.60 0.90 5.45
N GLU A 122 -4.37 1.33 5.17
CA GLU A 122 -3.96 1.67 3.81
C GLU A 122 -3.84 0.43 2.92
N LEU A 123 -3.35 -0.70 3.46
CA LEU A 123 -3.33 -2.00 2.77
C LEU A 123 -4.76 -2.44 2.38
N GLU A 124 -5.69 -2.43 3.34
CA GLU A 124 -7.08 -2.84 3.08
C GLU A 124 -7.72 -2.02 1.96
N ARG A 125 -7.54 -0.69 2.01
CA ARG A 125 -8.05 0.22 0.97
C ARG A 125 -7.36 0.00 -0.37
N ALA A 126 -6.06 -0.30 -0.38
CA ALA A 126 -5.31 -0.60 -1.60
C ALA A 126 -5.76 -1.92 -2.24
N LEU A 127 -6.06 -2.95 -1.42
CA LEU A 127 -6.62 -4.21 -1.90
C LEU A 127 -8.00 -4.06 -2.56
N LEU A 128 -8.74 -2.97 -2.30
CA LEU A 128 -10.03 -2.68 -2.96
C LEU A 128 -9.89 -1.99 -4.32
N ALA A 129 -8.69 -1.54 -4.70
CA ALA A 129 -8.43 -0.95 -6.02
C ALA A 129 -8.70 -1.93 -7.16
N ASP A 130 -8.85 -1.44 -8.38
CA ASP A 130 -9.00 -2.28 -9.56
C ASP A 130 -7.68 -2.96 -9.96
N CYS A 131 -6.54 -2.28 -9.76
CA CYS A 131 -5.19 -2.82 -9.95
C CYS A 131 -4.37 -2.69 -8.65
N PRO A 132 -4.61 -3.53 -7.64
CA PRO A 132 -3.96 -3.42 -6.34
C PRO A 132 -2.44 -3.66 -6.38
N SER A 133 -1.91 -4.34 -7.41
CA SER A 133 -0.47 -4.52 -7.60
C SER A 133 0.31 -3.21 -7.69
N VAL A 134 -0.32 -2.14 -8.21
CA VAL A 134 0.27 -0.80 -8.35
C VAL A 134 0.75 -0.26 -7.00
N PHE A 135 0.00 -0.50 -5.92
CA PHE A 135 0.39 -0.13 -4.56
C PHE A 135 1.75 -0.73 -4.17
N PHE A 136 1.92 -2.03 -4.35
CA PHE A 136 3.16 -2.73 -4.00
C PHE A 136 4.33 -2.34 -4.90
N ARG A 137 4.07 -2.13 -6.20
CA ARG A 137 5.10 -1.67 -7.16
C ARG A 137 5.62 -0.28 -6.79
N TYR A 138 4.76 0.65 -6.35
CA TYR A 138 5.21 1.96 -5.91
C TYR A 138 5.95 1.92 -4.57
N LEU A 139 5.54 1.07 -3.62
CA LEU A 139 6.30 0.85 -2.39
C LEU A 139 7.68 0.25 -2.69
N GLN A 140 7.78 -0.69 -3.63
CA GLN A 140 9.06 -1.23 -4.10
C GLN A 140 9.92 -0.12 -4.73
N LYS A 141 9.38 0.65 -5.67
CA LYS A 141 10.08 1.76 -6.36
C LYS A 141 10.56 2.83 -5.39
N ALA A 142 9.83 3.10 -4.33
CA ALA A 142 10.21 4.01 -3.26
C ALA A 142 11.16 3.38 -2.21
N GLY A 143 11.48 2.08 -2.31
CA GLY A 143 12.31 1.38 -1.33
C GLY A 143 11.66 1.19 0.05
N LEU A 144 10.33 1.21 0.10
CA LEU A 144 9.55 1.10 1.34
C LEU A 144 8.98 -0.30 1.58
N LEU A 145 8.94 -1.15 0.54
CA LEU A 145 8.27 -2.45 0.60
C LEU A 145 8.85 -3.35 1.71
N GLU A 146 10.18 -3.42 1.80
CA GLU A 146 10.86 -4.20 2.83
C GLU A 146 10.60 -3.69 4.25
N THR A 147 10.44 -2.38 4.40
CA THR A 147 10.16 -1.75 5.70
C THR A 147 8.75 -2.06 6.18
N VAL A 148 7.77 -2.02 5.26
CA VAL A 148 6.34 -2.13 5.60
C VAL A 148 5.82 -3.58 5.51
N PHE A 149 6.21 -4.28 4.45
CA PHE A 149 5.77 -5.66 4.14
C PHE A 149 6.97 -6.56 3.80
N PRO A 150 7.88 -6.82 4.76
CA PRO A 150 9.10 -7.59 4.53
C PRO A 150 8.84 -8.99 3.98
N GLU A 151 7.70 -9.61 4.33
CA GLU A 151 7.32 -10.93 3.83
C GLU A 151 7.04 -10.91 2.32
N ILE A 152 6.43 -9.83 1.82
CA ILE A 152 6.19 -9.63 0.38
C ILE A 152 7.50 -9.25 -0.32
N ALA A 153 8.31 -8.39 0.30
CA ALA A 153 9.61 -8.00 -0.26
C ALA A 153 10.56 -9.20 -0.42
N ALA A 154 10.48 -10.19 0.48
CA ALA A 154 11.28 -11.41 0.40
C ALA A 154 11.00 -12.26 -0.84
N LEU A 155 9.89 -12.05 -1.55
CA LEU A 155 9.57 -12.73 -2.81
C LEU A 155 10.35 -12.16 -4.01
N ILE A 156 10.91 -10.95 -3.90
CA ILE A 156 11.64 -10.29 -4.97
C ILE A 156 12.91 -11.08 -5.30
N GLY A 157 13.12 -11.39 -6.57
CA GLY A 157 14.28 -12.12 -7.04
C GLY A 157 14.21 -13.64 -6.80
N ARG A 158 13.11 -14.17 -6.22
CA ARG A 158 12.93 -15.62 -6.09
C ARG A 158 12.52 -16.22 -7.41
N THR A 159 13.44 -16.99 -8.01
CA THR A 159 13.27 -17.57 -9.34
C THR A 159 12.31 -18.77 -9.30
N GLN A 160 11.51 -18.91 -10.34
CA GLN A 160 10.54 -19.99 -10.51
C GLN A 160 10.77 -20.73 -11.81
N PRO A 161 10.32 -22.03 -11.95
CA PRO A 161 10.44 -22.77 -13.18
C PRO A 161 9.66 -22.09 -14.32
N VAL A 162 10.34 -21.61 -15.35
CA VAL A 162 9.77 -20.83 -16.49
C VAL A 162 8.67 -21.61 -17.22
N ALA A 163 8.73 -22.94 -17.22
CA ALA A 163 7.70 -23.77 -17.84
C ALA A 163 6.29 -23.61 -17.21
N PHE A 164 6.23 -23.22 -15.94
CA PHE A 164 4.97 -23.04 -15.20
C PHE A 164 4.73 -21.58 -14.82
N HIS A 165 5.79 -20.78 -14.77
CA HIS A 165 5.82 -19.39 -14.35
C HIS A 165 6.66 -18.56 -15.32
N PRO A 166 6.10 -18.20 -16.50
CA PRO A 166 6.84 -17.46 -17.53
C PRO A 166 7.31 -16.08 -17.06
N GLU A 167 6.68 -15.50 -16.03
CA GLU A 167 7.09 -14.27 -15.35
C GLU A 167 8.40 -14.44 -14.56
N GLY A 168 8.78 -15.67 -14.18
CA GLY A 168 10.07 -16.04 -13.64
C GLY A 168 10.37 -15.61 -12.19
N ASP A 169 9.61 -14.67 -11.63
CA ASP A 169 9.82 -14.05 -10.31
C ASP A 169 8.58 -14.20 -9.44
N ALA A 170 8.76 -14.69 -8.18
CA ALA A 170 7.64 -14.97 -7.28
C ALA A 170 6.88 -13.72 -6.83
N PHE A 171 7.55 -12.56 -6.71
CA PHE A 171 6.89 -11.30 -6.42
C PHE A 171 6.00 -10.87 -7.59
N VAL A 172 6.53 -10.91 -8.80
CA VAL A 172 5.75 -10.57 -10.01
C VAL A 172 4.54 -11.49 -10.14
N HIS A 173 4.72 -12.80 -9.93
CA HIS A 173 3.65 -13.79 -9.91
C HIS A 173 2.55 -13.45 -8.88
N SER A 174 2.93 -13.21 -7.64
CA SER A 174 1.98 -12.87 -6.57
C SER A 174 1.17 -11.62 -6.89
N LEU A 175 1.79 -10.61 -7.54
CA LEU A 175 1.10 -9.40 -7.98
C LEU A 175 0.13 -9.66 -9.15
N GLN A 176 0.48 -10.53 -10.09
CA GLN A 176 -0.42 -10.92 -11.19
C GLN A 176 -1.64 -11.67 -10.64
N VAL A 177 -1.44 -12.67 -9.77
CA VAL A 177 -2.52 -13.42 -9.13
C VAL A 177 -3.44 -12.50 -8.31
N LEU A 178 -2.87 -11.49 -7.65
CA LEU A 178 -3.63 -10.46 -6.94
C LEU A 178 -4.52 -9.66 -7.91
N ASP A 179 -3.99 -9.16 -9.03
CA ASP A 179 -4.76 -8.37 -10.01
C ASP A 179 -5.84 -9.23 -10.69
N GLU A 180 -5.54 -10.48 -11.05
CA GLU A 180 -6.53 -11.41 -11.59
C GLU A 180 -7.66 -11.69 -10.58
N THR A 181 -7.33 -11.87 -9.31
CA THR A 181 -8.33 -12.03 -8.24
C THR A 181 -9.15 -10.74 -8.06
N ALA A 182 -8.53 -9.58 -8.26
CA ALA A 182 -9.22 -8.30 -8.18
C ALA A 182 -10.29 -8.12 -9.27
N MET A 183 -10.10 -8.72 -10.44
CA MET A 183 -11.12 -8.79 -11.49
C MET A 183 -12.31 -9.68 -11.12
N GLN A 184 -12.11 -10.69 -10.27
CA GLN A 184 -13.13 -11.69 -9.92
C GLN A 184 -13.95 -11.29 -8.67
N THR A 185 -13.36 -10.60 -7.71
CA THR A 185 -14.02 -10.28 -6.44
C THR A 185 -13.51 -8.99 -5.83
N LYS A 186 -14.40 -8.27 -5.12
CA LYS A 186 -14.04 -7.14 -4.26
C LYS A 186 -13.80 -7.54 -2.80
N ASN A 187 -13.81 -8.84 -2.47
CA ASN A 187 -13.56 -9.31 -1.11
C ASN A 187 -12.08 -9.14 -0.73
N PRO A 188 -11.73 -8.28 0.25
CA PRO A 188 -10.34 -8.02 0.60
C PRO A 188 -9.64 -9.24 1.21
N ALA A 189 -10.37 -10.15 1.88
CA ALA A 189 -9.79 -11.37 2.43
C ALA A 189 -9.34 -12.35 1.33
N ALA A 190 -10.12 -12.46 0.24
CA ALA A 190 -9.76 -13.27 -0.92
C ALA A 190 -8.56 -12.68 -1.66
N ARG A 191 -8.54 -11.34 -1.85
CA ARG A 191 -7.42 -10.64 -2.50
C ARG A 191 -6.14 -10.72 -1.67
N PHE A 192 -6.25 -10.59 -0.35
CA PHE A 192 -5.12 -10.80 0.54
C PHE A 192 -4.59 -12.23 0.46
N ALA A 193 -5.49 -13.24 0.48
CA ALA A 193 -5.09 -14.63 0.34
C ALA A 193 -4.38 -14.91 -1.00
N ALA A 194 -4.85 -14.31 -2.10
CA ALA A 194 -4.19 -14.38 -3.40
C ALA A 194 -2.79 -13.76 -3.39
N LEU A 195 -2.61 -12.59 -2.76
CA LEU A 195 -1.31 -11.94 -2.63
C LEU A 195 -0.29 -12.80 -1.90
N VAL A 196 -0.72 -13.53 -0.86
CA VAL A 196 0.19 -14.24 0.07
C VAL A 196 0.26 -15.75 -0.17
N HIS A 197 -0.39 -16.28 -1.21
CA HIS A 197 -0.46 -17.72 -1.45
C HIS A 197 0.92 -18.39 -1.53
N ASP A 198 1.90 -17.70 -2.07
CA ASP A 198 3.27 -18.13 -2.28
C ASP A 198 4.30 -17.56 -1.29
N LEU A 199 3.84 -16.99 -0.18
CA LEU A 199 4.67 -16.24 0.78
C LEU A 199 5.91 -17.04 1.26
N GLY A 200 5.78 -18.35 1.37
CA GLY A 200 6.87 -19.24 1.79
C GLY A 200 8.00 -19.39 0.77
N LYS A 201 7.81 -18.97 -0.48
CA LYS A 201 8.89 -18.94 -1.47
C LYS A 201 9.99 -17.94 -1.07
N GLY A 202 9.62 -16.84 -0.38
CA GLY A 202 10.54 -15.83 0.11
C GLY A 202 11.63 -16.35 1.05
N THR A 203 11.37 -17.45 1.76
CA THR A 203 12.32 -18.08 2.71
C THR A 203 12.89 -19.40 2.22
N THR A 204 12.72 -19.73 0.94
CA THR A 204 13.35 -20.91 0.34
C THR A 204 14.87 -20.76 0.35
N PRO A 205 15.63 -21.79 0.79
CA PRO A 205 17.08 -21.80 0.62
C PRO A 205 17.46 -21.69 -0.85
N VAL A 206 18.44 -20.84 -1.18
CA VAL A 206 18.87 -20.57 -2.56
C VAL A 206 19.23 -21.85 -3.32
N ALA A 207 19.83 -22.84 -2.64
CA ALA A 207 20.19 -24.12 -3.24
C ALA A 207 18.98 -24.97 -3.69
N MET A 208 17.77 -24.61 -3.29
CA MET A 208 16.53 -25.29 -3.69
C MET A 208 15.82 -24.62 -4.85
N GLU A 209 16.25 -23.41 -5.23
CA GLU A 209 15.65 -22.70 -6.37
C GLU A 209 16.01 -23.40 -7.71
N PRO A 210 15.13 -23.34 -8.69
CA PRO A 210 13.82 -22.68 -8.74
C PRO A 210 12.67 -23.51 -8.13
N HIS A 211 12.96 -24.64 -7.45
CA HIS A 211 11.96 -25.51 -6.84
C HIS A 211 11.77 -25.15 -5.37
N HIS A 212 10.59 -24.68 -5.02
CA HIS A 212 10.29 -24.20 -3.67
C HIS A 212 9.58 -25.26 -2.80
N TYR A 213 10.10 -26.49 -2.77
CA TYR A 213 9.51 -27.60 -2.02
C TYR A 213 9.20 -27.21 -0.57
N GLY A 214 7.98 -27.47 -0.12
CA GLY A 214 7.52 -27.16 1.23
C GLY A 214 7.28 -25.67 1.49
N HIS A 215 7.09 -24.86 0.45
CA HIS A 215 6.78 -23.43 0.61
C HIS A 215 5.43 -23.22 1.30
N GLU A 216 4.50 -24.18 1.24
CA GLU A 216 3.22 -24.10 1.93
C GLU A 216 3.41 -24.02 3.46
N ALA A 217 4.26 -24.91 4.01
CA ALA A 217 4.55 -24.90 5.45
C ALA A 217 5.31 -23.63 5.87
N ARG A 218 6.29 -23.20 5.07
CA ARG A 218 7.00 -21.94 5.30
C ARG A 218 6.07 -20.73 5.19
N GLY A 219 5.14 -20.74 4.22
CA GLY A 219 4.16 -19.68 4.02
C GLY A 219 3.26 -19.47 5.23
N ILE A 220 2.83 -20.57 5.88
CA ILE A 220 2.08 -20.50 7.15
C ILE A 220 2.91 -19.84 8.26
N ALA A 221 4.20 -20.19 8.35
CA ALA A 221 5.10 -19.57 9.34
C ALA A 221 5.29 -18.05 9.10
N GLU A 222 5.49 -17.64 7.83
CA GLU A 222 5.62 -16.23 7.47
C GLU A 222 4.33 -15.45 7.69
N LEU A 223 3.17 -16.02 7.35
CA LEU A 223 1.86 -15.43 7.66
C LEU A 223 1.66 -15.24 9.17
N ALA A 224 2.10 -16.19 9.99
CA ALA A 224 2.02 -16.09 11.44
C ALA A 224 2.91 -14.94 11.98
N LYS A 225 4.12 -14.75 11.43
CA LYS A 225 5.00 -13.61 11.77
C LYS A 225 4.34 -12.28 11.41
N TRP A 226 3.81 -12.17 10.20
CA TRP A 226 3.08 -10.96 9.78
C TRP A 226 1.90 -10.67 10.70
N ASN A 227 1.08 -11.69 11.00
CA ASN A 227 -0.08 -11.51 11.88
C ASN A 227 0.32 -11.08 13.30
N ALA A 228 1.41 -11.60 13.84
CA ALA A 228 1.91 -11.22 15.16
C ALA A 228 2.34 -9.74 15.20
N ARG A 229 2.95 -9.23 14.12
CA ARG A 229 3.37 -7.84 13.98
C ARG A 229 2.22 -6.92 13.57
N GLY A 230 1.42 -7.35 12.60
CA GLY A 230 0.47 -6.52 11.86
C GLY A 230 -0.98 -6.61 12.32
N ARG A 231 -1.32 -7.52 13.26
CA ARG A 231 -2.68 -7.74 13.78
C ARG A 231 -3.73 -7.84 12.67
N LEU A 232 -3.50 -8.75 11.71
CA LEU A 232 -4.37 -8.94 10.55
C LEU A 232 -5.80 -9.33 10.97
N PRO A 233 -6.84 -8.96 10.21
CA PRO A 233 -8.20 -9.42 10.46
C PRO A 233 -8.28 -10.95 10.48
N LYS A 234 -9.01 -11.51 11.45
CA LYS A 234 -9.13 -12.96 11.63
C LYS A 234 -9.55 -13.68 10.34
N LEU A 235 -10.50 -13.13 9.61
CA LEU A 235 -10.96 -13.69 8.34
C LEU A 235 -9.84 -13.73 7.28
N TRP A 236 -8.99 -12.71 7.21
CA TRP A 236 -7.87 -12.68 6.28
C TRP A 236 -6.88 -13.81 6.58
N VAL A 237 -6.53 -13.99 7.85
CA VAL A 237 -5.61 -15.06 8.29
C VAL A 237 -6.21 -16.44 7.98
N GLN A 238 -7.50 -16.64 8.20
CA GLN A 238 -8.18 -17.91 7.90
C GLN A 238 -8.18 -18.21 6.40
N CYS A 239 -8.59 -17.25 5.56
CA CYS A 239 -8.58 -17.40 4.10
C CYS A 239 -7.16 -17.63 3.56
N ALA A 240 -6.20 -16.82 3.98
CA ALA A 240 -4.81 -16.96 3.56
C ALA A 240 -4.22 -18.32 3.97
N SER A 241 -4.47 -18.78 5.20
CA SER A 241 -3.99 -20.06 5.68
C SER A 241 -4.55 -21.24 4.87
N LEU A 242 -5.82 -21.15 4.46
CA LEU A 242 -6.44 -22.17 3.60
C LEU A 242 -5.78 -22.17 2.22
N VAL A 243 -5.68 -20.99 1.60
CA VAL A 243 -5.12 -20.87 0.25
C VAL A 243 -3.65 -21.30 0.23
N ILE A 244 -2.82 -20.85 1.18
CA ILE A 244 -1.41 -21.26 1.26
C ILE A 244 -1.26 -22.79 1.33
N ARG A 245 -2.12 -23.48 2.07
CA ARG A 245 -2.04 -24.94 2.22
C ARG A 245 -2.53 -25.71 1.00
N GLU A 246 -3.54 -25.19 0.30
CA GLU A 246 -4.29 -26.00 -0.66
C GLU A 246 -4.09 -25.55 -2.12
N HIS A 247 -3.47 -24.39 -2.41
CA HIS A 247 -3.37 -23.87 -3.77
C HIS A 247 -2.67 -24.84 -4.74
N MET A 248 -1.66 -25.61 -4.27
CA MET A 248 -0.99 -26.63 -5.10
C MET A 248 -1.88 -27.82 -5.44
N ARG A 249 -2.96 -28.05 -4.67
CA ARG A 249 -3.92 -29.12 -4.91
C ARG A 249 -5.07 -28.71 -5.83
N ALA A 250 -5.37 -27.43 -5.93
CA ALA A 250 -6.47 -26.91 -6.74
C ALA A 250 -6.42 -27.38 -8.22
N PRO A 251 -5.26 -27.39 -8.91
CA PRO A 251 -5.17 -27.88 -10.28
C PRO A 251 -5.48 -29.38 -10.42
N LEU A 252 -5.30 -30.17 -9.35
CA LEU A 252 -5.60 -31.61 -9.36
C LEU A 252 -7.11 -31.87 -9.29
N LEU A 253 -7.88 -30.96 -8.68
CA LEU A 253 -9.34 -31.04 -8.58
C LEU A 253 -10.04 -30.57 -9.85
N ALA A 254 -9.38 -29.77 -10.69
CA ALA A 254 -9.92 -29.22 -11.94
C ALA A 254 -9.76 -30.19 -13.13
N LYS A 255 -9.09 -31.35 -13.00
CA LYS A 255 -9.00 -32.33 -14.06
C LYS A 255 -10.32 -33.12 -14.13
N PRO A 256 -11.05 -33.06 -15.26
CA PRO A 256 -12.14 -34.00 -15.47
C PRO A 256 -11.57 -35.41 -15.45
N GLY A 257 -12.18 -36.29 -14.65
CA GLY A 257 -11.86 -37.73 -14.60
C GLY A 257 -12.19 -38.43 -15.92
#